data_6cc4b6e8fdbaa8eb74e5655f67bcab92
#
_entry.id   6cc4b6e8fdbaa8eb74e5655f67bcab92
#
_cell.length_a   1.000
_cell.length_b   1.000
_cell.length_c   1.000
_cell.angle_alpha   90.00
_cell.angle_beta   90.00
_cell.angle_gamma   90.00
#
_symmetry.space_group_name_H-M   'P 1'
#
loop_
_entity.id
_entity.type
_entity.pdbx_description
1 polymer ?
#
loop_
_entity_poly.entity_id
_entity_poly.type
_entity_poly.pdbx_seq_one_letter_code
_entity_poly.pdbx_strand_id
1 'polypeptide(L)'
;MTRKFILLVVMIFQSVYLGAQEPLKPTWYRYYDHKGVANISTSVTPNHIRFGYEALDQNMQVIQRNRPYNSEADAKKAPQRAAQARQNAADLKLKKAYGNAQVALTKKNESLKGIKKQIIFQQDQLKQLQNDRIYFKRQEMEHLRKGQGIPAVLKSTLDNNQKNIKERKDNIEVLQSYYRNTQTKYDNIITRLKTLE
;
A
#
# COMPACT_ATOMS: atom_id res chain seq x y z
N MET A 1 -57.93 27.37 25.57
CA MET A 1 -56.71 26.92 24.82
C MET A 1 -56.40 25.42 25.00
N THR A 2 -56.85 24.76 26.02
CA THR A 2 -56.53 23.34 26.35
C THR A 2 -57.25 22.29 25.47
N ARG A 3 -58.46 22.56 24.96
CA ARG A 3 -59.18 21.59 24.09
C ARG A 3 -58.60 21.40 22.69
N LYS A 4 -57.94 22.42 22.12
CA LYS A 4 -57.29 22.33 20.79
C LYS A 4 -55.94 21.59 20.85
N PHE A 5 -55.27 21.62 21.98
CA PHE A 5 -53.99 20.90 22.21
C PHE A 5 -54.22 19.38 22.36
N ILE A 6 -55.31 18.94 22.99
CA ILE A 6 -55.63 17.54 23.17
C ILE A 6 -55.99 16.88 21.81
N LEU A 7 -56.70 17.59 20.91
CA LEU A 7 -57.01 17.09 19.59
C LEU A 7 -55.75 16.93 18.70
N LEU A 8 -54.76 17.78 18.83
CA LEU A 8 -53.49 17.71 18.08
C LEU A 8 -52.62 16.54 18.56
N VAL A 9 -52.59 16.25 19.87
CA VAL A 9 -51.84 15.13 20.45
C VAL A 9 -52.44 13.79 20.07
N VAL A 10 -53.79 13.68 19.97
CA VAL A 10 -54.48 12.45 19.51
C VAL A 10 -54.24 12.17 18.03
N MET A 11 -54.09 13.20 17.17
CA MET A 11 -53.72 13.00 15.75
C MET A 11 -52.26 12.54 15.54
N ILE A 12 -51.34 12.87 16.43
CA ILE A 12 -49.94 12.44 16.31
C ILE A 12 -49.78 10.95 16.72
N PHE A 13 -50.66 10.43 17.58
CA PHE A 13 -50.61 9.01 17.98
C PHE A 13 -51.22 8.03 17.01
N GLN A 14 -51.96 8.47 16.01
CA GLN A 14 -52.55 7.58 14.98
C GLN A 14 -51.61 7.29 13.80
N SER A 15 -50.48 7.97 13.67
CA SER A 15 -49.55 7.80 12.54
C SER A 15 -48.45 6.73 12.78
N VAL A 16 -48.45 5.99 13.86
CA VAL A 16 -47.39 5.02 14.22
C VAL A 16 -47.78 3.55 13.95
N TYR A 17 -48.96 3.27 13.45
CA TYR A 17 -49.29 1.93 12.96
C TYR A 17 -49.09 1.79 11.45
N LEU A 18 -47.93 2.21 10.92
CA LEU A 18 -47.43 1.61 9.70
C LEU A 18 -46.86 0.25 10.10
N GLY A 19 -47.69 -0.77 9.98
CA GLY A 19 -47.28 -2.15 10.23
C GLY A 19 -46.02 -2.47 9.44
N ALA A 20 -44.98 -2.81 10.13
CA ALA A 20 -43.84 -3.51 9.51
C ALA A 20 -44.44 -4.80 8.93
N GLN A 21 -44.71 -4.81 7.62
CA GLN A 21 -45.07 -6.06 6.93
C GLN A 21 -43.87 -6.98 7.12
N GLU A 22 -44.07 -8.08 7.83
CA GLU A 22 -43.05 -9.12 7.91
C GLU A 22 -42.60 -9.46 6.49
N PRO A 23 -41.29 -9.55 6.24
CA PRO A 23 -40.79 -9.90 4.91
C PRO A 23 -41.40 -11.23 4.50
N LEU A 24 -42.04 -11.25 3.33
CA LEU A 24 -42.68 -12.44 2.76
C LEU A 24 -41.67 -13.57 2.73
N LYS A 25 -41.91 -14.63 3.51
CA LYS A 25 -41.02 -15.79 3.57
C LYS A 25 -41.24 -16.66 2.33
N PRO A 26 -40.13 -17.00 1.60
CA PRO A 26 -40.26 -17.88 0.45
C PRO A 26 -40.69 -19.29 0.89
N THR A 27 -41.66 -19.85 0.20
CA THR A 27 -42.18 -21.23 0.40
C THR A 27 -41.63 -22.15 -0.68
N TRP A 28 -41.48 -21.64 -1.88
CA TRP A 28 -41.05 -22.39 -3.04
C TRP A 28 -39.94 -21.65 -3.78
N TYR A 29 -39.10 -22.43 -4.52
CA TYR A 29 -38.03 -21.91 -5.36
C TYR A 29 -38.22 -22.51 -6.76
N ARG A 30 -38.28 -21.67 -7.79
CA ARG A 30 -38.46 -22.07 -9.18
C ARG A 30 -37.25 -21.66 -10.00
N TYR A 31 -36.71 -22.58 -10.80
CA TYR A 31 -35.74 -22.27 -11.84
C TYR A 31 -36.21 -22.87 -13.18
N TYR A 32 -35.70 -22.30 -14.27
CA TYR A 32 -35.90 -22.84 -15.62
C TYR A 32 -34.60 -23.47 -16.09
N ASP A 33 -34.67 -24.73 -16.53
CA ASP A 33 -33.51 -25.41 -17.09
C ASP A 33 -33.16 -24.90 -18.51
N HIS A 34 -32.14 -25.50 -19.12
CA HIS A 34 -31.70 -25.12 -20.48
C HIS A 34 -32.72 -25.41 -21.59
N LYS A 35 -33.77 -26.20 -21.30
CA LYS A 35 -34.92 -26.48 -22.19
C LYS A 35 -36.08 -25.54 -21.90
N GLY A 36 -36.00 -24.65 -20.94
CA GLY A 36 -37.08 -23.76 -20.53
C GLY A 36 -38.12 -24.44 -19.64
N VAL A 37 -37.83 -25.66 -19.12
CA VAL A 37 -38.78 -26.37 -18.24
C VAL A 37 -38.66 -25.81 -16.84
N ALA A 38 -39.81 -25.45 -16.23
CA ALA A 38 -39.87 -24.95 -14.86
C ALA A 38 -39.71 -26.12 -13.86
N ASN A 39 -38.75 -25.99 -12.98
CA ASN A 39 -38.48 -26.92 -11.87
C ASN A 39 -38.73 -26.19 -10.57
N ILE A 40 -39.53 -26.79 -9.69
CA ILE A 40 -39.96 -26.21 -8.39
C ILE A 40 -39.44 -27.08 -7.25
N SER A 41 -38.97 -26.46 -6.18
CA SER A 41 -38.50 -27.14 -4.97
C SER A 41 -38.83 -26.29 -3.73
N THR A 42 -38.87 -26.92 -2.57
CA THR A 42 -38.99 -26.25 -1.27
C THR A 42 -37.64 -25.73 -0.73
N SER A 43 -36.53 -26.05 -1.41
CA SER A 43 -35.18 -25.62 -1.04
C SER A 43 -34.37 -25.20 -2.26
N VAL A 44 -33.37 -24.34 -2.05
CA VAL A 44 -32.45 -23.92 -3.09
C VAL A 44 -31.46 -25.04 -3.33
N THR A 45 -31.46 -25.62 -4.55
CA THR A 45 -30.50 -26.65 -4.98
C THR A 45 -29.38 -26.05 -5.81
N PRO A 46 -28.26 -26.77 -6.09
CA PRO A 46 -27.19 -26.31 -6.99
C PRO A 46 -27.69 -25.88 -8.38
N ASN A 47 -28.73 -26.54 -8.91
CA ASN A 47 -29.34 -26.16 -10.18
C ASN A 47 -30.04 -24.80 -10.10
N HIS A 48 -30.70 -24.48 -9.02
CA HIS A 48 -31.28 -23.14 -8.77
C HIS A 48 -30.18 -22.07 -8.83
N ILE A 49 -29.04 -22.33 -8.22
CA ILE A 49 -27.92 -21.39 -8.22
C ILE A 49 -27.34 -21.26 -9.65
N ARG A 50 -27.19 -22.37 -10.36
CA ARG A 50 -26.58 -22.40 -11.69
C ARG A 50 -27.44 -21.69 -12.75
N PHE A 51 -28.78 -21.91 -12.75
CA PHE A 51 -29.69 -21.35 -13.73
C PHE A 51 -30.32 -20.02 -13.32
N GLY A 52 -30.15 -19.62 -12.04
CA GLY A 52 -30.89 -18.56 -11.43
C GLY A 52 -32.28 -19.06 -10.99
N TYR A 53 -32.88 -18.40 -10.05
CA TYR A 53 -34.16 -18.86 -9.52
C TYR A 53 -35.01 -17.70 -9.02
N GLU A 54 -36.29 -18.00 -8.95
CA GLU A 54 -37.32 -17.15 -8.36
C GLU A 54 -37.76 -17.77 -7.02
N ALA A 55 -37.73 -16.97 -5.98
CA ALA A 55 -38.36 -17.33 -4.70
C ALA A 55 -39.83 -16.94 -4.74
N LEU A 56 -40.70 -17.87 -4.38
CA LEU A 56 -42.14 -17.74 -4.47
C LEU A 56 -42.76 -17.84 -3.08
N ASP A 57 -43.87 -17.14 -2.88
CA ASP A 57 -44.70 -17.27 -1.69
C ASP A 57 -45.60 -18.52 -1.74
N GLN A 58 -46.50 -18.66 -0.77
CA GLN A 58 -47.47 -19.74 -0.71
C GLN A 58 -48.44 -19.73 -1.90
N ASN A 59 -48.69 -18.56 -2.49
CA ASN A 59 -49.58 -18.36 -3.64
C ASN A 59 -48.84 -18.44 -4.98
N MET A 60 -47.58 -18.94 -4.99
CA MET A 60 -46.73 -19.03 -6.18
C MET A 60 -46.41 -17.66 -6.81
N GLN A 61 -46.53 -16.57 -6.06
CA GLN A 61 -46.13 -15.23 -6.51
C GLN A 61 -44.65 -15.01 -6.30
N VAL A 62 -44.00 -14.38 -7.26
CA VAL A 62 -42.54 -14.12 -7.20
C VAL A 62 -42.27 -12.98 -6.21
N ILE A 63 -41.59 -13.30 -5.13
CA ILE A 63 -41.14 -12.33 -4.11
C ILE A 63 -39.70 -11.89 -4.32
N GLN A 64 -38.85 -12.75 -4.95
CA GLN A 64 -37.47 -12.41 -5.22
C GLN A 64 -36.96 -13.14 -6.48
N ARG A 65 -36.10 -12.50 -7.25
CA ARG A 65 -35.40 -13.11 -8.38
C ARG A 65 -33.90 -13.09 -8.15
N ASN A 66 -33.27 -14.26 -8.30
CA ASN A 66 -31.81 -14.43 -8.17
C ASN A 66 -31.23 -14.80 -9.53
N ARG A 67 -30.16 -14.09 -9.91
CA ARG A 67 -29.49 -14.29 -11.19
C ARG A 67 -28.69 -15.60 -11.21
N PRO A 68 -28.47 -16.21 -12.38
CA PRO A 68 -27.59 -17.36 -12.54
C PRO A 68 -26.18 -17.05 -12.01
N TYR A 69 -25.61 -18.02 -11.30
CA TYR A 69 -24.25 -17.92 -10.80
C TYR A 69 -23.40 -19.08 -11.35
N ASN A 70 -22.34 -18.73 -12.06
CA ASN A 70 -21.39 -19.68 -12.60
C ASN A 70 -20.13 -19.72 -11.72
N SER A 71 -20.05 -20.70 -10.82
CA SER A 71 -18.93 -20.89 -9.90
C SER A 71 -17.59 -21.10 -10.58
N GLU A 72 -17.56 -21.79 -11.73
CA GLU A 72 -16.33 -22.04 -12.49
C GLU A 72 -15.79 -20.74 -13.13
N ALA A 73 -16.67 -19.96 -13.74
CA ALA A 73 -16.31 -18.66 -14.30
C ALA A 73 -15.87 -17.69 -13.20
N ASP A 74 -16.46 -17.78 -12.03
CA ASP A 74 -16.11 -16.97 -10.86
C ASP A 74 -14.74 -17.38 -10.28
N ALA A 75 -14.48 -18.69 -10.17
CA ALA A 75 -13.18 -19.22 -9.75
C ALA A 75 -12.05 -18.80 -10.70
N LYS A 76 -12.29 -18.82 -12.02
CA LYS A 76 -11.32 -18.32 -13.01
C LYS A 76 -11.01 -16.83 -12.86
N LYS A 77 -11.95 -16.03 -12.41
CA LYS A 77 -11.76 -14.58 -12.17
C LYS A 77 -11.22 -14.27 -10.76
N ALA A 78 -11.20 -15.23 -9.83
CA ALA A 78 -10.75 -15.02 -8.46
C ALA A 78 -9.29 -14.50 -8.36
N PRO A 79 -8.30 -14.98 -9.13
CA PRO A 79 -6.94 -14.44 -9.10
C PRO A 79 -6.88 -12.97 -9.53
N GLN A 80 -7.64 -12.61 -10.57
CA GLN A 80 -7.71 -11.23 -11.06
C GLN A 80 -8.34 -10.29 -10.02
N ARG A 81 -9.45 -10.72 -9.38
CA ARG A 81 -10.07 -9.94 -8.30
C ARG A 81 -9.13 -9.79 -7.10
N ALA A 82 -8.41 -10.86 -6.74
CA ALA A 82 -7.43 -10.80 -5.66
C ALA A 82 -6.27 -9.83 -5.98
N ALA A 83 -5.78 -9.83 -7.23
CA ALA A 83 -4.76 -8.89 -7.67
C ALA A 83 -5.28 -7.44 -7.61
N GLN A 84 -6.49 -7.19 -8.10
CA GLN A 84 -7.13 -5.87 -8.04
C GLN A 84 -7.35 -5.40 -6.59
N ALA A 85 -7.80 -6.30 -5.71
CA ALA A 85 -7.99 -5.97 -4.29
C ALA A 85 -6.65 -5.61 -3.61
N ARG A 86 -5.57 -6.33 -3.92
CA ARG A 86 -4.22 -6.00 -3.42
C ARG A 86 -3.75 -4.63 -3.93
N GLN A 87 -3.97 -4.35 -5.20
CA GLN A 87 -3.63 -3.05 -5.79
C GLN A 87 -4.41 -1.92 -5.13
N ASN A 88 -5.73 -2.06 -4.98
CA ASN A 88 -6.58 -1.06 -4.31
C ASN A 88 -6.14 -0.83 -2.84
N ALA A 89 -5.78 -1.92 -2.13
CA ALA A 89 -5.27 -1.80 -0.76
C ALA A 89 -3.91 -1.07 -0.70
N ALA A 90 -3.02 -1.31 -1.67
CA ALA A 90 -1.75 -0.60 -1.78
C ALA A 90 -1.96 0.89 -2.09
N ASP A 91 -2.86 1.22 -3.00
CA ASP A 91 -3.21 2.59 -3.36
C ASP A 91 -3.81 3.37 -2.16
N LEU A 92 -4.68 2.70 -1.40
CA LEU A 92 -5.24 3.29 -0.17
C LEU A 92 -4.15 3.59 0.86
N LYS A 93 -3.16 2.68 1.03
CA LYS A 93 -2.00 2.91 1.89
C LYS A 93 -1.16 4.10 1.43
N LEU A 94 -0.93 4.24 0.11
CA LEU A 94 -0.22 5.39 -0.45
C LEU A 94 -0.97 6.70 -0.19
N LYS A 95 -2.26 6.75 -0.46
CA LYS A 95 -3.10 7.92 -0.16
C LYS A 95 -3.09 8.27 1.32
N LYS A 96 -3.16 7.27 2.21
CA LYS A 96 -3.09 7.50 3.66
C LYS A 96 -1.72 8.03 4.12
N ALA A 97 -0.61 7.57 3.51
CA ALA A 97 0.75 7.95 3.89
C ALA A 97 1.18 9.33 3.37
N TYR A 98 0.70 9.71 2.19
CA TYR A 98 1.16 10.91 1.49
C TYR A 98 0.04 11.93 1.20
N GLY A 99 -1.22 11.52 1.16
CA GLY A 99 -2.34 12.35 0.74
C GLY A 99 -2.37 12.55 -0.77
N ASN A 100 -1.37 13.27 -1.32
CA ASN A 100 -1.25 13.60 -2.74
C ASN A 100 0.20 13.55 -3.25
N ALA A 101 0.38 13.69 -4.58
CA ALA A 101 1.68 13.65 -5.24
C ALA A 101 2.59 14.81 -4.79
N GLN A 102 2.05 15.98 -4.48
CA GLN A 102 2.83 17.14 -4.05
C GLN A 102 3.48 16.93 -2.67
N VAL A 103 2.75 16.35 -1.71
CA VAL A 103 3.30 15.99 -0.39
C VAL A 103 4.39 14.91 -0.52
N ALA A 104 4.18 13.92 -1.39
CA ALA A 104 5.19 12.92 -1.68
C ALA A 104 6.47 13.53 -2.28
N LEU A 105 6.33 14.52 -3.17
CA LEU A 105 7.46 15.27 -3.75
C LEU A 105 8.22 16.06 -2.67
N THR A 106 7.54 16.73 -1.77
CA THR A 106 8.17 17.45 -0.65
C THR A 106 8.97 16.49 0.22
N LYS A 107 8.39 15.36 0.63
CA LYS A 107 9.09 14.33 1.42
C LYS A 107 10.28 13.73 0.67
N LYS A 108 10.18 13.53 -0.66
CA LYS A 108 11.31 13.14 -1.51
C LYS A 108 12.46 14.12 -1.37
N ASN A 109 12.18 15.41 -1.60
CA ASN A 109 13.19 16.46 -1.59
C ASN A 109 13.88 16.58 -0.23
N GLU A 110 13.13 16.49 0.86
CA GLU A 110 13.67 16.49 2.23
C GLU A 110 14.58 15.29 2.47
N SER A 111 14.12 14.08 2.09
CA SER A 111 14.91 12.84 2.25
C SER A 111 16.20 12.90 1.43
N LEU A 112 16.13 13.30 0.16
CA LEU A 112 17.30 13.42 -0.71
C LEU A 112 18.28 14.50 -0.22
N LYS A 113 17.77 15.63 0.29
CA LYS A 113 18.58 16.67 0.91
C LYS A 113 19.33 16.16 2.14
N GLY A 114 18.66 15.34 2.98
CA GLY A 114 19.30 14.70 4.13
C GLY A 114 20.44 13.78 3.73
N ILE A 115 20.21 12.88 2.75
CA ILE A 115 21.22 11.94 2.25
C ILE A 115 22.39 12.72 1.61
N LYS A 116 22.11 13.75 0.81
CA LYS A 116 23.13 14.58 0.18
C LYS A 116 24.04 15.26 1.21
N LYS A 117 23.48 15.76 2.31
CA LYS A 117 24.29 16.32 3.41
C LYS A 117 25.24 15.28 4.01
N GLN A 118 24.77 14.02 4.18
CA GLN A 118 25.61 12.94 4.68
C GLN A 118 26.75 12.60 3.70
N ILE A 119 26.46 12.56 2.39
CA ILE A 119 27.48 12.33 1.36
C ILE A 119 28.56 13.42 1.42
N ILE A 120 28.16 14.70 1.47
CA ILE A 120 29.09 15.83 1.57
C ILE A 120 29.96 15.70 2.81
N PHE A 121 29.37 15.40 3.96
CA PHE A 121 30.13 15.20 5.20
C PHE A 121 31.17 14.07 5.08
N GLN A 122 30.79 12.93 4.46
CA GLN A 122 31.73 11.83 4.24
C GLN A 122 32.85 12.20 3.24
N GLN A 123 32.53 13.01 2.22
CA GLN A 123 33.52 13.51 1.25
C GLN A 123 34.51 14.46 1.91
N ASP A 124 34.05 15.34 2.81
CA ASP A 124 34.96 16.25 3.54
C ASP A 124 35.89 15.47 4.47
N GLN A 125 35.35 14.45 5.17
CA GLN A 125 36.17 13.53 5.99
C GLN A 125 37.19 12.77 5.14
N LEU A 126 36.82 12.30 3.97
CA LEU A 126 37.70 11.63 3.04
C LEU A 126 38.84 12.57 2.59
N LYS A 127 38.50 13.81 2.25
CA LYS A 127 39.49 14.83 1.86
C LYS A 127 40.51 15.10 2.98
N GLN A 128 40.04 15.19 4.22
CA GLN A 128 40.89 15.33 5.40
C GLN A 128 41.86 14.16 5.50
N LEU A 129 41.37 12.93 5.47
CA LEU A 129 42.21 11.73 5.55
C LEU A 129 43.19 11.62 4.41
N GLN A 130 42.88 12.10 3.21
CA GLN A 130 43.81 12.16 2.08
C GLN A 130 44.90 13.17 2.30
N ASN A 131 44.60 14.34 2.87
CA ASN A 131 45.59 15.34 3.24
C ASN A 131 46.54 14.83 4.34
N ASP A 132 45.98 14.16 5.36
CA ASP A 132 46.75 13.54 6.43
C ASP A 132 47.71 12.47 5.85
N ARG A 133 47.24 11.68 4.87
CA ARG A 133 48.05 10.68 4.18
C ARG A 133 49.27 11.32 3.46
N ILE A 134 49.04 12.44 2.79
CA ILE A 134 50.13 13.18 2.11
C ILE A 134 51.18 13.63 3.14
N TYR A 135 50.72 14.13 4.29
CA TYR A 135 51.62 14.55 5.36
C TYR A 135 52.42 13.37 5.92
N PHE A 136 51.79 12.25 6.27
CA PHE A 136 52.45 11.05 6.79
C PHE A 136 53.41 10.43 5.76
N LYS A 137 53.03 10.44 4.48
CA LYS A 137 53.94 9.97 3.41
C LYS A 137 55.19 10.85 3.25
N ARG A 138 55.08 12.15 3.45
CA ARG A 138 56.24 13.04 3.47
C ARG A 138 57.21 12.72 4.62
N GLN A 139 56.65 12.44 5.81
CA GLN A 139 57.47 12.01 6.95
C GLN A 139 58.17 10.66 6.68
N GLU A 140 57.48 9.69 6.12
CA GLU A 140 58.04 8.40 5.73
C GLU A 140 59.22 8.60 4.76
N MET A 141 59.06 9.44 3.73
CA MET A 141 60.08 9.75 2.77
C MET A 141 61.28 10.47 3.40
N GLU A 142 61.08 11.33 4.41
CA GLU A 142 62.17 11.97 5.14
C GLU A 142 63.03 10.98 5.92
N HIS A 143 62.42 10.00 6.60
CA HIS A 143 63.14 8.94 7.28
C HIS A 143 63.97 8.11 6.31
N LEU A 144 63.40 7.72 5.17
CA LEU A 144 64.10 6.97 4.13
C LEU A 144 65.27 7.76 3.55
N ARG A 145 65.10 9.07 3.31
CA ARG A 145 66.15 9.94 2.78
C ARG A 145 67.36 10.07 3.75
N LYS A 146 67.11 10.02 5.05
CA LYS A 146 68.08 10.05 6.11
C LYS A 146 68.77 8.68 6.37
N GLY A 147 68.39 7.64 5.62
CA GLY A 147 68.88 6.27 5.84
C GLY A 147 68.32 5.65 7.15
N GLN A 148 67.29 6.24 7.76
CA GLN A 148 66.70 5.80 9.02
C GLN A 148 65.56 4.82 8.78
N GLY A 149 65.37 3.87 9.71
CA GLY A 149 64.21 3.01 9.70
C GLY A 149 62.90 3.81 9.97
N ILE A 150 61.82 3.42 9.32
CA ILE A 150 60.53 4.06 9.53
C ILE A 150 60.02 3.67 10.92
N PRO A 151 59.66 4.65 11.78
CA PRO A 151 59.12 4.36 13.12
C PRO A 151 57.85 3.49 13.06
N ALA A 152 57.74 2.52 13.96
CA ALA A 152 56.58 1.63 14.01
C ALA A 152 55.24 2.39 14.15
N VAL A 153 55.24 3.48 14.90
CA VAL A 153 54.08 4.37 15.07
C VAL A 153 53.66 5.00 13.74
N LEU A 154 54.61 5.46 12.92
CA LEU A 154 54.30 6.05 11.61
C LEU A 154 53.72 5.02 10.64
N LYS A 155 54.28 3.78 10.63
CA LYS A 155 53.72 2.67 9.85
C LYS A 155 52.27 2.38 10.27
N SER A 156 52.02 2.22 11.56
CA SER A 156 50.64 2.00 12.09
C SER A 156 49.69 3.14 11.74
N THR A 157 50.18 4.40 11.80
CA THR A 157 49.37 5.57 11.43
C THR A 157 49.02 5.56 9.95
N LEU A 158 49.96 5.23 9.06
CA LEU A 158 49.72 5.11 7.63
C LEU A 158 48.71 3.98 7.31
N ASP A 159 48.85 2.83 7.97
CA ASP A 159 47.95 1.69 7.77
C ASP A 159 46.54 2.02 8.23
N ASN A 160 46.38 2.62 9.41
CA ASN A 160 45.08 3.07 9.93
C ASN A 160 44.46 4.15 9.03
N ASN A 161 45.25 5.11 8.56
CA ASN A 161 44.77 6.12 7.63
C ASN A 161 44.31 5.49 6.33
N GLN A 162 45.04 4.52 5.77
CA GLN A 162 44.60 3.79 4.57
C GLN A 162 43.28 3.04 4.77
N LYS A 163 43.12 2.37 5.92
CA LYS A 163 41.92 1.68 6.30
C LYS A 163 40.70 2.65 6.39
N ASN A 164 40.91 3.79 7.06
CA ASN A 164 39.89 4.82 7.20
C ASN A 164 39.50 5.43 5.85
N ILE A 165 40.46 5.69 4.94
CA ILE A 165 40.19 6.16 3.58
C ILE A 165 39.32 5.17 2.83
N LYS A 166 39.61 3.86 2.91
CA LYS A 166 38.83 2.82 2.27
C LYS A 166 37.39 2.82 2.82
N GLU A 167 37.26 2.80 4.14
CA GLU A 167 35.95 2.80 4.80
C GLU A 167 35.08 4.03 4.40
N ARG A 168 35.70 5.23 4.32
CA ARG A 168 34.97 6.43 3.87
C ARG A 168 34.51 6.33 2.42
N LYS A 169 35.34 5.77 1.53
CA LYS A 169 34.93 5.52 0.13
C LYS A 169 33.77 4.56 0.03
N ASP A 170 33.84 3.46 0.76
CA ASP A 170 32.77 2.44 0.78
C ASP A 170 31.46 3.06 1.33
N ASN A 171 31.53 3.86 2.40
CA ASN A 171 30.38 4.56 2.97
C ASN A 171 29.75 5.57 1.98
N ILE A 172 30.59 6.30 1.22
CA ILE A 172 30.09 7.22 0.19
C ILE A 172 29.36 6.45 -0.91
N GLU A 173 29.87 5.32 -1.36
CA GLU A 173 29.23 4.49 -2.38
C GLU A 173 27.87 3.95 -1.91
N VAL A 174 27.80 3.46 -0.67
CA VAL A 174 26.55 3.02 -0.04
C VAL A 174 25.53 4.17 0.03
N LEU A 175 25.94 5.35 0.46
CA LEU A 175 25.05 6.52 0.53
C LEU A 175 24.59 6.98 -0.86
N GLN A 176 25.45 6.92 -1.89
CA GLN A 176 25.07 7.24 -3.26
C GLN A 176 24.06 6.23 -3.82
N SER A 177 24.24 4.94 -3.52
CA SER A 177 23.29 3.90 -3.87
C SER A 177 21.95 4.14 -3.17
N TYR A 178 21.98 4.46 -1.87
CA TYR A 178 20.78 4.78 -1.10
C TYR A 178 20.05 6.03 -1.64
N TYR A 179 20.79 7.05 -2.08
CA TYR A 179 20.23 8.23 -2.74
C TYR A 179 19.47 7.84 -4.01
N ARG A 180 20.07 7.06 -4.91
CA ARG A 180 19.43 6.60 -6.15
C ARG A 180 18.18 5.75 -5.88
N ASN A 181 18.28 4.81 -4.95
CA ASN A 181 17.15 3.95 -4.58
C ASN A 181 16.00 4.75 -3.97
N THR A 182 16.32 5.72 -3.11
CA THR A 182 15.33 6.62 -2.51
C THR A 182 14.64 7.47 -3.58
N GLN A 183 15.41 8.00 -4.53
CA GLN A 183 14.87 8.76 -5.67
C GLN A 183 13.88 7.90 -6.47
N THR A 184 14.29 6.72 -6.94
CA THR A 184 13.45 5.81 -7.71
C THR A 184 12.18 5.41 -6.95
N LYS A 185 12.30 5.10 -5.66
CA LYS A 185 11.17 4.77 -4.80
C LYS A 185 10.13 5.88 -4.78
N TYR A 186 10.56 7.11 -4.54
CA TYR A 186 9.65 8.25 -4.49
C TYR A 186 9.08 8.60 -5.88
N ASP A 187 9.85 8.44 -6.96
CA ASP A 187 9.36 8.68 -8.31
C ASP A 187 8.21 7.73 -8.65
N ASN A 188 8.33 6.45 -8.30
CA ASN A 188 7.27 5.47 -8.46
C ASN A 188 6.02 5.83 -7.63
N ILE A 189 6.21 6.26 -6.38
CA ILE A 189 5.12 6.71 -5.50
C ILE A 189 4.40 7.92 -6.10
N ILE A 190 5.15 8.94 -6.54
CA ILE A 190 4.60 10.17 -7.12
C ILE A 190 3.83 9.86 -8.41
N THR A 191 4.40 9.03 -9.29
CA THR A 191 3.74 8.60 -10.52
C THR A 191 2.43 7.89 -10.20
N ARG A 192 2.44 6.97 -9.24
CA ARG A 192 1.21 6.26 -8.84
C ARG A 192 0.17 7.19 -8.24
N LEU A 193 0.55 8.10 -7.34
CA LEU A 193 -0.37 9.06 -6.75
C LEU A 193 -1.02 9.96 -7.80
N LYS A 194 -0.27 10.44 -8.81
CA LYS A 194 -0.82 11.22 -9.93
C LYS A 194 -1.87 10.45 -10.74
N THR A 195 -1.77 9.13 -10.84
CA THR A 195 -2.80 8.32 -11.51
C THR A 195 -4.03 8.08 -10.65
N LEU A 196 -3.99 8.44 -9.38
CA LEU A 196 -5.08 8.26 -8.41
C LEU A 196 -5.79 9.57 -8.06
N GLU A 197 -5.24 10.72 -8.50
CA GLU A 197 -5.85 12.06 -8.39
C GLU A 197 -6.85 12.29 -9.50
#